data_d6d33e5c9718051b40c842772a47ba1d
#
_entry.id   d6d33e5c9718051b40c842772a47ba1d
#
_cell.length_a   1.000
_cell.length_b   1.000
_cell.length_c   1.000
_cell.angle_alpha   90.00
_cell.angle_beta   90.00
_cell.angle_gamma   90.00
#
_symmetry.space_group_name_H-M   'P 1'
#
loop_
_entity.id
_entity.type
_entity.pdbx_description
1 polymer ?
#
loop_
_entity_poly.entity_id
_entity_poly.type
_entity_poly.pdbx_seq_one_letter_code
_entity_poly.pdbx_strand_id
1 'polypeptide(L)'
;MKTKSPRFASISSKSACILALLLFFSTSTYAAQQLDIRPYEAPDECNAETMQVRVTVNGVSFGGILTIGLYDDPDHFLFKKGRKQRIRVPATDGQHTLCFNLDKHGTYAVAAFQDVDANRKLKRRWNLLPGEPFGLSNNPEQFMGFPKFSDSAFTTNEMGADISIDLVQP
;
A
#
# COMPACT_ATOMS: atom_id res chain seq x y z
N MET A 1 -36.67 -79.34 51.83
CA MET A 1 -36.64 -78.48 50.61
C MET A 1 -35.57 -77.49 50.79
N LYS A 2 -34.43 -77.57 50.00
CA LYS A 2 -33.29 -76.78 50.05
C LYS A 2 -33.29 -75.75 48.92
N THR A 3 -33.41 -74.46 49.24
CA THR A 3 -33.35 -73.43 48.26
C THR A 3 -31.87 -72.93 48.16
N LYS A 4 -31.36 -73.03 46.91
CA LYS A 4 -30.03 -72.62 46.55
C LYS A 4 -30.01 -71.11 46.23
N SER A 5 -29.15 -70.35 46.92
CA SER A 5 -28.87 -68.97 46.65
C SER A 5 -27.87 -68.82 45.48
N PRO A 6 -28.01 -67.94 44.51
CA PRO A 6 -27.04 -67.70 43.46
C PRO A 6 -25.94 -66.70 43.95
N ARG A 7 -24.72 -67.08 43.62
CA ARG A 7 -23.51 -66.24 43.85
C ARG A 7 -23.45 -65.12 42.83
N PHE A 8 -23.38 -63.88 43.29
CA PHE A 8 -23.06 -62.75 42.46
C PHE A 8 -21.53 -62.72 42.19
N ALA A 9 -21.22 -62.71 40.90
CA ALA A 9 -19.87 -62.54 40.43
C ALA A 9 -19.47 -61.07 40.45
N SER A 10 -18.33 -60.76 41.12
CA SER A 10 -17.70 -59.46 41.14
C SER A 10 -17.15 -59.11 39.76
N ILE A 11 -17.64 -58.04 39.15
CA ILE A 11 -17.09 -57.43 37.92
C ILE A 11 -16.03 -56.44 38.35
N SER A 12 -14.76 -56.78 38.11
CA SER A 12 -13.60 -55.93 38.26
C SER A 12 -13.69 -54.78 37.24
N SER A 13 -13.88 -53.55 37.71
CA SER A 13 -13.85 -52.33 36.94
C SER A 13 -12.36 -52.00 36.63
N LYS A 14 -11.95 -52.22 35.38
CA LYS A 14 -10.70 -51.68 34.84
C LYS A 14 -10.96 -50.22 34.42
N SER A 15 -10.54 -49.29 35.24
CA SER A 15 -10.52 -47.85 34.90
C SER A 15 -9.60 -47.63 33.68
N ALA A 16 -10.23 -47.39 32.53
CA ALA A 16 -9.55 -46.86 31.37
C ALA A 16 -9.38 -45.33 31.54
N CYS A 17 -8.18 -44.90 31.92
CA CYS A 17 -7.80 -43.49 31.81
C CYS A 17 -7.69 -43.11 30.34
N ILE A 18 -8.72 -42.43 29.82
CA ILE A 18 -8.70 -41.79 28.54
C ILE A 18 -7.96 -40.46 28.73
N LEU A 19 -6.67 -40.44 28.36
CA LEU A 19 -5.84 -39.24 28.29
C LEU A 19 -6.29 -38.41 27.09
N ALA A 20 -7.19 -37.44 27.30
CA ALA A 20 -7.59 -36.49 26.26
C ALA A 20 -6.45 -35.53 25.99
N LEU A 21 -5.69 -35.79 24.93
CA LEU A 21 -4.64 -34.89 24.43
C LEU A 21 -5.32 -33.71 23.75
N LEU A 22 -5.52 -32.63 24.48
CA LEU A 22 -5.97 -31.35 23.94
C LEU A 22 -4.85 -30.73 23.12
N LEU A 23 -4.87 -30.94 21.81
CA LEU A 23 -4.05 -30.23 20.85
C LEU A 23 -4.51 -28.77 20.81
N PHE A 24 -3.84 -27.90 21.54
CA PHE A 24 -3.97 -26.45 21.38
C PHE A 24 -3.40 -26.05 20.00
N PHE A 25 -4.26 -25.98 19.00
CA PHE A 25 -3.94 -25.26 17.77
C PHE A 25 -3.82 -23.79 18.11
N SER A 26 -2.61 -23.32 18.34
CA SER A 26 -2.29 -21.89 18.42
C SER A 26 -2.49 -21.31 17.02
N THR A 27 -3.67 -20.77 16.74
CA THR A 27 -3.90 -19.94 15.56
C THR A 27 -3.16 -18.62 15.77
N SER A 28 -1.99 -18.49 15.17
CA SER A 28 -1.29 -17.21 15.08
C SER A 28 -2.16 -16.28 14.22
N THR A 29 -2.96 -15.45 14.86
CA THR A 29 -3.63 -14.34 14.19
C THR A 29 -2.54 -13.32 13.84
N TYR A 30 -2.12 -13.31 12.59
CA TYR A 30 -1.36 -12.19 12.05
C TYR A 30 -2.29 -10.98 12.09
N ALA A 31 -2.07 -10.08 13.03
CA ALA A 31 -2.73 -8.79 13.02
C ALA A 31 -2.28 -8.07 11.75
N ALA A 32 -3.18 -7.93 10.78
CA ALA A 32 -2.94 -7.10 9.61
C ALA A 32 -2.65 -5.69 10.12
N GLN A 33 -1.48 -5.15 9.79
CA GLN A 33 -1.12 -3.79 10.17
C GLN A 33 -2.16 -2.84 9.55
N GLN A 34 -2.93 -2.17 10.41
CA GLN A 34 -3.91 -1.19 9.94
C GLN A 34 -3.16 0.03 9.42
N LEU A 35 -3.21 0.24 8.09
CA LEU A 35 -2.58 1.38 7.45
C LEU A 35 -3.38 2.66 7.74
N ASP A 36 -2.70 3.75 8.13
CA ASP A 36 -3.33 5.07 8.32
C ASP A 36 -3.55 5.74 6.95
N ILE A 37 -4.56 5.28 6.20
CA ILE A 37 -5.02 5.86 4.95
C ILE A 37 -6.35 6.56 5.22
N ARG A 38 -6.44 7.85 4.87
CA ARG A 38 -7.61 8.67 5.15
C ARG A 38 -8.56 8.69 3.95
N PRO A 39 -9.89 8.81 4.15
CA PRO A 39 -10.85 8.79 3.05
C PRO A 39 -10.57 9.81 1.94
N TYR A 40 -10.08 11.01 2.28
CA TYR A 40 -9.75 12.05 1.31
C TYR A 40 -8.40 11.82 0.57
N GLU A 41 -7.72 10.72 0.84
CA GLU A 41 -6.50 10.27 0.16
C GLU A 41 -6.81 9.10 -0.79
N ALA A 42 -8.08 8.71 -0.93
CA ALA A 42 -8.48 7.70 -1.89
C ALA A 42 -8.29 8.19 -3.34
N PRO A 43 -7.98 7.30 -4.28
CA PRO A 43 -7.97 7.63 -5.70
C PRO A 43 -9.40 7.95 -6.17
N ASP A 44 -9.49 8.81 -7.18
CA ASP A 44 -10.73 8.96 -7.94
C ASP A 44 -10.97 7.70 -8.79
N GLU A 45 -12.23 7.43 -9.11
CA GLU A 45 -12.57 6.35 -10.04
C GLU A 45 -12.02 6.69 -11.43
N CYS A 46 -11.25 5.77 -12.02
CA CYS A 46 -10.71 5.96 -13.36
C CYS A 46 -11.83 5.88 -14.41
N ASN A 47 -12.06 6.97 -15.11
CA ASN A 47 -13.12 7.11 -16.11
C ASN A 47 -12.56 7.79 -17.37
N ALA A 48 -12.71 7.15 -18.53
CA ALA A 48 -12.22 7.68 -19.81
C ALA A 48 -12.96 8.95 -20.28
N GLU A 49 -14.14 9.22 -19.74
CA GLU A 49 -14.95 10.40 -20.09
C GLU A 49 -14.71 11.62 -19.16
N THR A 50 -13.84 11.44 -18.16
CA THR A 50 -13.52 12.48 -17.18
C THR A 50 -12.09 12.97 -17.40
N MET A 51 -11.89 14.29 -17.34
CA MET A 51 -10.54 14.86 -17.41
C MET A 51 -9.72 14.44 -16.19
N GLN A 52 -8.76 13.55 -16.39
CA GLN A 52 -7.99 12.93 -15.33
C GLN A 52 -6.49 12.85 -15.66
N VAL A 53 -5.67 12.86 -14.64
CA VAL A 53 -4.33 12.26 -14.74
C VAL A 53 -4.42 10.82 -14.27
N ARG A 54 -4.26 9.89 -15.22
CA ARG A 54 -4.17 8.47 -14.93
C ARG A 54 -2.69 8.12 -14.77
N VAL A 55 -2.33 7.69 -13.56
CA VAL A 55 -0.95 7.38 -13.18
C VAL A 55 -0.79 5.87 -13.06
N THR A 56 0.06 5.29 -13.88
CA THR A 56 0.51 3.92 -13.76
C THR A 56 1.85 3.89 -13.05
N VAL A 57 1.92 3.29 -11.87
CA VAL A 57 3.16 3.14 -11.09
C VAL A 57 3.63 1.71 -11.17
N ASN A 58 4.85 1.52 -11.66
CA ASN A 58 5.52 0.23 -11.81
C ASN A 58 6.53 -0.01 -10.69
N GLY A 59 6.85 -1.28 -10.44
CA GLY A 59 7.91 -1.65 -9.48
C GLY A 59 7.51 -1.50 -8.02
N VAL A 60 6.21 -1.50 -7.73
CA VAL A 60 5.70 -1.53 -6.35
C VAL A 60 5.90 -2.92 -5.79
N SER A 61 6.40 -3.01 -4.56
CA SER A 61 6.52 -4.26 -3.80
C SER A 61 5.44 -4.36 -2.72
N PHE A 62 5.22 -5.56 -2.23
CA PHE A 62 4.24 -5.77 -1.16
C PHE A 62 4.68 -5.08 0.14
N GLY A 63 3.73 -4.37 0.77
CA GLY A 63 3.88 -3.78 2.11
C GLY A 63 4.01 -2.26 2.14
N GLY A 64 3.48 -1.68 3.21
CA GLY A 64 3.44 -0.23 3.40
C GLY A 64 2.36 0.47 2.58
N ILE A 65 2.63 1.73 2.23
CA ILE A 65 1.68 2.62 1.56
C ILE A 65 2.31 3.17 0.28
N LEU A 66 1.66 2.95 -0.87
CA LEU A 66 1.98 3.69 -2.08
C LEU A 66 1.36 5.10 -1.97
N THR A 67 2.21 6.12 -2.06
CA THR A 67 1.81 7.53 -2.00
C THR A 67 2.12 8.21 -3.31
N ILE A 68 1.13 8.91 -3.90
CA ILE A 68 1.28 9.67 -5.13
C ILE A 68 0.83 11.11 -4.87
N GLY A 69 1.63 12.08 -5.30
CA GLY A 69 1.32 13.50 -5.22
C GLY A 69 1.26 14.14 -6.60
N LEU A 70 0.18 14.88 -6.87
CA LEU A 70 0.01 15.73 -8.04
C LEU A 70 0.41 17.16 -7.70
N TYR A 71 1.19 17.80 -8.57
CA TYR A 71 1.73 19.15 -8.40
C TYR A 71 1.44 20.01 -9.62
N ASP A 72 1.10 21.28 -9.39
CA ASP A 72 0.91 22.32 -10.42
C ASP A 72 1.65 23.63 -10.06
N ASP A 73 2.48 23.61 -9.01
CA ASP A 73 3.29 24.74 -8.54
C ASP A 73 4.78 24.40 -8.71
N PRO A 74 5.47 24.97 -9.72
CA PRO A 74 6.89 24.74 -9.96
C PRO A 74 7.80 25.17 -8.81
N ASP A 75 7.47 26.25 -8.10
CA ASP A 75 8.30 26.83 -7.04
C ASP A 75 8.28 25.97 -5.77
N HIS A 76 7.24 25.16 -5.63
CA HIS A 76 7.04 24.31 -4.46
C HIS A 76 6.92 22.84 -4.80
N PHE A 77 7.51 22.41 -5.92
CA PHE A 77 7.54 21.01 -6.32
C PHE A 77 8.16 20.14 -5.21
N LEU A 78 7.55 18.99 -4.96
CA LEU A 78 7.86 18.03 -3.89
C LEU A 78 7.66 18.53 -2.45
N PHE A 79 7.25 19.77 -2.26
CA PHE A 79 6.86 20.27 -0.94
C PHE A 79 5.35 20.08 -0.69
N LYS A 80 5.00 19.95 0.59
CA LYS A 80 3.60 19.79 0.99
C LYS A 80 2.72 20.95 0.51
N LYS A 81 3.23 22.17 0.51
CA LYS A 81 2.49 23.39 0.14
C LYS A 81 2.23 23.52 -1.35
N GLY A 82 3.08 22.92 -2.21
CA GLY A 82 2.91 22.93 -3.66
C GLY A 82 2.14 21.73 -4.20
N ARG A 83 1.75 20.79 -3.33
CA ARG A 83 1.00 19.61 -3.75
C ARG A 83 -0.49 19.93 -3.85
N LYS A 84 -1.04 19.78 -5.07
CA LYS A 84 -2.45 20.00 -5.37
C LYS A 84 -3.32 18.88 -4.78
N GLN A 85 -2.98 17.63 -5.05
CA GLN A 85 -3.70 16.45 -4.59
C GLN A 85 -2.74 15.35 -4.14
N ARG A 86 -3.25 14.41 -3.36
CA ARG A 86 -2.49 13.24 -2.91
C ARG A 86 -3.38 12.02 -2.79
N ILE A 87 -2.90 10.91 -3.34
CA ILE A 87 -3.49 9.59 -3.20
C ILE A 87 -2.60 8.73 -2.30
N ARG A 88 -3.20 7.88 -1.49
CA ARG A 88 -2.57 6.81 -0.75
C ARG A 88 -3.38 5.53 -0.85
N VAL A 89 -2.70 4.43 -1.17
CA VAL A 89 -3.31 3.09 -1.23
C VAL A 89 -2.37 2.09 -0.57
N PRO A 90 -2.87 0.95 -0.08
CA PRO A 90 -2.01 -0.15 0.32
C PRO A 90 -1.09 -0.54 -0.83
N ALA A 91 0.21 -0.71 -0.56
CA ALA A 91 1.15 -1.18 -1.57
C ALA A 91 1.04 -2.70 -1.70
N THR A 92 0.74 -3.17 -2.91
CA THR A 92 0.75 -4.58 -3.32
C THR A 92 1.73 -4.78 -4.46
N ASP A 93 2.24 -6.00 -4.64
CA ASP A 93 3.22 -6.27 -5.68
C ASP A 93 2.71 -5.92 -7.09
N GLY A 94 3.60 -5.35 -7.89
CA GLY A 94 3.41 -5.15 -9.31
C GLY A 94 3.09 -3.71 -9.71
N GLN A 95 2.00 -3.52 -10.44
CA GLN A 95 1.61 -2.26 -11.06
C GLN A 95 0.33 -1.72 -10.43
N HIS A 96 0.29 -0.42 -10.17
CA HIS A 96 -0.90 0.28 -9.69
C HIS A 96 -1.31 1.36 -10.70
N THR A 97 -2.59 1.40 -11.06
CA THR A 97 -3.17 2.49 -11.85
C THR A 97 -4.14 3.28 -10.99
N LEU A 98 -3.89 4.58 -10.84
CA LEU A 98 -4.61 5.48 -9.94
C LEU A 98 -4.92 6.78 -10.68
N CYS A 99 -6.10 7.36 -10.42
CA CYS A 99 -6.58 8.53 -11.14
C CYS A 99 -6.78 9.73 -10.23
N PHE A 100 -6.42 10.91 -10.75
CA PHE A 100 -6.75 12.22 -10.19
C PHE A 100 -7.72 12.93 -11.11
N ASN A 101 -8.89 13.34 -10.62
CA ASN A 101 -9.76 14.25 -11.33
C ASN A 101 -9.12 15.63 -11.42
N LEU A 102 -9.25 16.28 -12.59
CA LEU A 102 -8.76 17.63 -12.81
C LEU A 102 -9.90 18.60 -12.99
N ASP A 103 -9.76 19.80 -12.42
CA ASP A 103 -10.67 20.92 -12.62
C ASP A 103 -10.39 21.68 -13.93
N LYS A 104 -9.16 21.59 -14.42
CA LYS A 104 -8.70 22.26 -15.66
C LYS A 104 -7.52 21.52 -16.27
N HIS A 105 -7.36 21.65 -17.58
CA HIS A 105 -6.11 21.24 -18.23
C HIS A 105 -4.97 22.21 -17.88
N GLY A 106 -3.74 21.76 -18.00
CA GLY A 106 -2.57 22.55 -17.61
C GLY A 106 -1.28 21.72 -17.59
N THR A 107 -0.26 22.29 -17.00
CA THR A 107 1.02 21.61 -16.78
C THR A 107 1.09 21.09 -15.35
N TYR A 108 1.36 19.81 -15.22
CA TYR A 108 1.42 19.08 -13.97
C TYR A 108 2.69 18.26 -13.88
N ALA A 109 3.04 17.87 -12.67
CA ALA A 109 4.05 16.86 -12.39
C ALA A 109 3.52 15.90 -11.32
N VAL A 110 3.98 14.66 -11.34
CA VAL A 110 3.62 13.65 -10.36
C VAL A 110 4.87 13.08 -9.71
N ALA A 111 4.80 12.89 -8.41
CA ALA A 111 5.79 12.14 -7.65
C ALA A 111 5.12 10.96 -6.94
N ALA A 112 5.73 9.79 -7.02
CA ALA A 112 5.30 8.58 -6.34
C ALA A 112 6.41 8.06 -5.42
N PHE A 113 6.04 7.49 -4.28
CA PHE A 113 6.96 6.75 -3.43
C PHE A 113 6.22 5.67 -2.65
N GLN A 114 6.93 4.59 -2.35
CA GLN A 114 6.43 3.55 -1.47
C GLN A 114 6.97 3.79 -0.06
N ASP A 115 6.09 4.16 0.85
CA ASP A 115 6.33 4.31 2.28
C ASP A 115 6.29 2.92 2.93
N VAL A 116 7.45 2.26 2.96
CA VAL A 116 7.57 0.85 3.34
C VAL A 116 7.24 0.62 4.81
N ASP A 117 7.59 1.56 5.68
CA ASP A 117 7.32 1.48 7.13
C ASP A 117 5.98 2.10 7.54
N ALA A 118 5.19 2.57 6.56
CA ALA A 118 3.85 3.17 6.72
C ALA A 118 3.80 4.34 7.72
N ASN A 119 4.90 5.11 7.82
CA ASN A 119 5.00 6.29 8.69
C ASN A 119 4.44 7.57 8.07
N ARG A 120 3.93 7.51 6.83
CA ARG A 120 3.34 8.58 6.03
C ARG A 120 4.32 9.65 5.56
N LYS A 121 5.62 9.37 5.56
CA LYS A 121 6.70 10.27 5.16
C LYS A 121 7.68 9.53 4.27
N LEU A 122 8.18 10.20 3.24
CA LEU A 122 9.32 9.68 2.48
C LEU A 122 10.57 9.72 3.36
N LYS A 123 11.11 8.56 3.66
CA LYS A 123 12.40 8.44 4.36
C LYS A 123 13.52 8.99 3.50
N ARG A 124 14.44 9.74 4.09
CA ARG A 124 15.61 10.29 3.42
C ARG A 124 16.89 9.77 4.04
N ARG A 125 17.90 9.55 3.21
CA ARG A 125 19.25 9.23 3.65
C ARG A 125 19.96 10.51 4.15
N TRP A 126 21.12 10.37 4.78
CA TRP A 126 21.93 11.47 5.27
C TRP A 126 22.31 12.50 4.16
N ASN A 127 22.41 12.06 2.91
CA ASN A 127 22.69 12.88 1.72
C ASN A 127 21.43 13.47 1.07
N LEU A 128 20.29 13.47 1.77
CA LEU A 128 18.97 13.95 1.35
C LEU A 128 18.30 13.14 0.20
N LEU A 129 18.97 12.12 -0.33
CA LEU A 129 18.35 11.23 -1.32
C LEU A 129 17.23 10.39 -0.67
N PRO A 130 16.22 9.98 -1.45
CA PRO A 130 15.21 9.05 -0.97
C PRO A 130 15.84 7.78 -0.39
N GLY A 131 15.33 7.33 0.75
CA GLY A 131 15.70 6.07 1.38
C GLY A 131 14.63 5.00 1.22
N GLU A 132 13.62 5.27 0.39
CA GLU A 132 12.53 4.39 0.01
C GLU A 132 12.32 4.46 -1.50
N PRO A 133 11.67 3.44 -2.11
CA PRO A 133 11.40 3.44 -3.54
C PRO A 133 10.62 4.69 -3.95
N PHE A 134 11.07 5.40 -4.98
CA PHE A 134 10.42 6.61 -5.46
C PHE A 134 10.55 6.76 -6.97
N GLY A 135 9.66 7.55 -7.57
CA GLY A 135 9.67 7.86 -8.99
C GLY A 135 8.97 9.19 -9.27
N LEU A 136 9.25 9.73 -10.44
CA LEU A 136 8.68 10.99 -10.92
C LEU A 136 8.09 10.78 -12.31
N SER A 137 7.08 11.57 -12.68
CA SER A 137 6.59 11.61 -14.06
C SER A 137 7.73 11.92 -15.03
N ASN A 138 7.64 11.39 -16.25
CA ASN A 138 8.67 11.39 -17.28
C ASN A 138 9.92 10.55 -16.96
N ASN A 139 9.96 9.88 -15.79
CA ASN A 139 11.09 9.04 -15.37
C ASN A 139 12.46 9.71 -15.64
N PRO A 140 12.70 10.96 -15.17
CA PRO A 140 13.94 11.64 -15.42
C PRO A 140 15.11 10.83 -14.87
N GLU A 141 16.24 10.87 -15.54
CA GLU A 141 17.47 10.25 -15.03
C GLU A 141 17.77 10.77 -13.63
N GLN A 142 18.27 9.87 -12.76
CA GLN A 142 18.59 10.20 -11.37
C GLN A 142 19.77 11.17 -11.31
N PHE A 143 19.51 12.43 -11.07
CA PHE A 143 20.55 13.47 -10.98
C PHE A 143 21.08 13.65 -9.57
N MET A 144 22.30 14.13 -9.47
CA MET A 144 22.79 14.71 -8.24
C MET A 144 22.09 16.06 -8.01
N GLY A 145 21.24 16.13 -6.99
CA GLY A 145 20.53 17.34 -6.61
C GLY A 145 19.03 17.15 -6.37
N PHE A 146 18.36 18.26 -6.11
CA PHE A 146 16.91 18.27 -5.90
C PHE A 146 16.20 18.23 -7.26
N PRO A 147 15.23 17.31 -7.49
CA PRO A 147 14.51 17.23 -8.75
C PRO A 147 13.78 18.53 -9.09
N LYS A 148 13.80 18.91 -10.37
CA LYS A 148 13.10 20.09 -10.86
C LYS A 148 11.71 19.72 -11.37
N PHE A 149 10.77 20.66 -11.23
CA PHE A 149 9.43 20.51 -11.80
C PHE A 149 9.49 20.28 -13.31
N SER A 150 10.33 21.05 -14.02
CA SER A 150 10.48 20.97 -15.48
C SER A 150 10.83 19.58 -16.00
N ASP A 151 11.60 18.81 -15.24
CA ASP A 151 12.08 17.48 -15.66
C ASP A 151 10.98 16.42 -15.54
N SER A 152 9.99 16.70 -14.68
CA SER A 152 8.84 15.84 -14.39
C SER A 152 7.53 16.36 -14.99
N ALA A 153 7.54 17.56 -15.58
CA ALA A 153 6.34 18.22 -16.05
C ALA A 153 5.78 17.57 -17.34
N PHE A 154 4.47 17.44 -17.38
CA PHE A 154 3.70 17.04 -18.56
C PHE A 154 2.48 17.96 -18.71
N THR A 155 1.97 18.07 -19.93
CA THR A 155 0.78 18.89 -20.22
C THR A 155 -0.42 17.97 -20.45
N THR A 156 -1.55 18.31 -19.83
CA THR A 156 -2.82 17.63 -20.05
C THR A 156 -3.62 18.33 -21.15
N ASN A 157 -4.41 17.54 -21.88
CA ASN A 157 -5.45 18.04 -22.80
C ASN A 157 -6.83 18.00 -22.11
N GLU A 158 -7.90 18.18 -22.88
CA GLU A 158 -9.30 18.17 -22.42
C GLU A 158 -9.71 16.83 -21.77
N MET A 159 -9.04 15.72 -22.14
CA MET A 159 -9.29 14.39 -21.57
C MET A 159 -8.34 14.07 -20.41
N GLY A 160 -7.33 14.91 -20.17
CA GLY A 160 -6.31 14.69 -19.17
C GLY A 160 -4.99 14.16 -19.75
N ALA A 161 -4.33 13.22 -19.06
CA ALA A 161 -3.11 12.57 -19.51
C ALA A 161 -2.96 11.19 -18.87
N ASP A 162 -2.38 10.25 -19.61
CA ASP A 162 -1.91 8.97 -19.11
C ASP A 162 -0.38 9.04 -18.94
N ILE A 163 0.10 8.74 -17.76
CA ILE A 163 1.53 8.76 -17.44
C ILE A 163 1.98 7.46 -16.77
N SER A 164 3.23 7.10 -16.98
CA SER A 164 3.86 5.95 -16.32
C SER A 164 5.04 6.40 -15.47
N ILE A 165 5.15 5.84 -14.27
CA ILE A 165 6.23 6.12 -13.31
C ILE A 165 6.85 4.79 -12.91
N ASP A 166 8.16 4.67 -13.05
CA ASP A 166 8.93 3.53 -12.57
C ASP A 166 9.55 3.87 -11.22
N LEU A 167 9.24 3.07 -10.18
CA LEU A 167 9.86 3.25 -8.87
C LEU A 167 11.31 2.75 -8.92
N VAL A 168 12.22 3.65 -8.61
CA VAL A 168 13.64 3.34 -8.45
C VAL A 168 13.90 2.96 -7.01
N GLN A 169 14.55 1.82 -6.83
CA GLN A 169 14.96 1.35 -5.51
C GLN A 169 16.13 2.19 -4.99
N PRO A 170 16.16 2.55 -3.69
CA PRO A 170 17.20 3.36 -3.08
C PRO A 170 18.55 2.65 -2.95
#